data_24414d02e9b1f153ca98ef2a150950c2
#
_entry.id   24414d02e9b1f153ca98ef2a150950c2
#
_cell.length_a   1.000
_cell.length_b   1.000
_cell.length_c   1.000
_cell.angle_alpha   90.00
_cell.angle_beta   90.00
_cell.angle_gamma   90.00
#
_symmetry.space_group_name_H-M   'P 1'
#
loop_
_entity.id
_entity.type
_entity.pdbx_description
1 polymer ?
#
loop_
_entity_poly.entity_id
_entity_poly.type
_entity_poly.pdbx_seq_one_letter_code
_entity_poly.pdbx_strand_id
1 'polypeptide(L)'
;LNKNVEDKNKELDKIVGKIKEQENIIKHYEYLKDCFSNKSNGFKKYFIGNMIGLFNEKINQYLPFFFSENVKIEFDKDLNETIEMDGFKIGFKSFSQGQRQRAELAISFSLFDVARAFFKNDNKLLILDELDKGLDKSGIQAMMNILRGFDKQLKIFIVSHNPLLEDEIDEKIKIERDINGFSKIKVK
;
A
#
# COMPACT_ATOMS: atom_id res chain seq x y z
N LEU A 1 51.28 -5.74 -47.67
CA LEU A 1 49.96 -6.38 -47.62
C LEU A 1 49.73 -7.11 -46.29
N ASN A 2 50.68 -7.89 -45.76
CA ASN A 2 50.52 -8.70 -44.56
C ASN A 2 50.28 -7.85 -43.28
N LYS A 3 50.97 -6.70 -43.09
CA LYS A 3 50.80 -5.87 -41.90
C LYS A 3 49.43 -5.24 -41.81
N ASN A 4 48.82 -4.85 -42.93
CA ASN A 4 47.45 -4.31 -42.98
C ASN A 4 46.38 -5.36 -42.65
N VAL A 5 46.63 -6.64 -42.93
CA VAL A 5 45.74 -7.73 -42.58
C VAL A 5 45.82 -8.08 -41.10
N GLU A 6 47.01 -8.07 -40.50
CA GLU A 6 47.24 -8.27 -39.06
C GLU A 6 46.60 -7.16 -38.23
N ASP A 7 46.71 -5.92 -38.64
CA ASP A 7 46.12 -4.79 -37.93
C ASP A 7 44.57 -4.85 -37.96
N LYS A 8 44.00 -5.21 -39.12
CA LYS A 8 42.55 -5.41 -39.25
C LYS A 8 42.03 -6.60 -38.44
N ASN A 9 42.79 -7.69 -38.35
CA ASN A 9 42.43 -8.83 -37.51
C ASN A 9 42.43 -8.48 -36.04
N LYS A 10 43.41 -7.70 -35.55
CA LYS A 10 43.42 -7.21 -34.17
C LYS A 10 42.24 -6.26 -33.86
N GLU A 11 41.82 -5.47 -34.83
CA GLU A 11 40.67 -4.59 -34.69
C GLU A 11 39.37 -5.40 -34.63
N LEU A 12 39.28 -6.43 -35.45
CA LEU A 12 38.15 -7.36 -35.48
C LEU A 12 38.03 -8.14 -34.18
N ASP A 13 39.13 -8.63 -33.61
CA ASP A 13 39.14 -9.30 -32.30
C ASP A 13 38.68 -8.39 -31.18
N LYS A 14 39.06 -7.12 -31.22
CA LYS A 14 38.59 -6.08 -30.23
C LYS A 14 37.08 -5.85 -30.37
N ILE A 15 36.56 -5.81 -31.59
CA ILE A 15 35.12 -5.62 -31.84
C ILE A 15 34.35 -6.85 -31.38
N VAL A 16 34.81 -8.06 -31.70
CA VAL A 16 34.20 -9.32 -31.24
C VAL A 16 34.18 -9.39 -29.69
N GLY A 17 35.28 -8.97 -29.04
CA GLY A 17 35.34 -8.88 -27.59
C GLY A 17 34.27 -7.94 -27.00
N LYS A 18 34.12 -6.76 -27.59
CA LYS A 18 33.08 -5.79 -27.18
C LYS A 18 31.66 -6.30 -27.41
N ILE A 19 31.43 -7.00 -28.51
CA ILE A 19 30.12 -7.62 -28.82
C ILE A 19 29.77 -8.63 -27.73
N LYS A 20 30.69 -9.54 -27.39
CA LYS A 20 30.46 -10.52 -26.29
C LYS A 20 30.17 -9.89 -24.93
N GLU A 21 30.86 -8.79 -24.63
CA GLU A 21 30.62 -8.04 -23.40
C GLU A 21 29.21 -7.42 -23.38
N GLN A 22 28.79 -6.82 -24.50
CA GLN A 22 27.45 -6.25 -24.64
C GLN A 22 26.36 -7.33 -24.60
N GLU A 23 26.57 -8.48 -25.23
CA GLU A 23 25.64 -9.60 -25.16
C GLU A 23 25.46 -10.11 -23.72
N ASN A 24 26.52 -10.17 -22.94
CA ASN A 24 26.42 -10.53 -21.51
C ASN A 24 25.63 -9.49 -20.72
N ILE A 25 25.86 -8.20 -20.95
CA ILE A 25 25.11 -7.12 -20.33
C ILE A 25 23.61 -7.23 -20.69
N ILE A 26 23.28 -7.47 -21.95
CA ILE A 26 21.90 -7.65 -22.42
C ILE A 26 21.25 -8.83 -21.69
N LYS A 27 21.92 -9.98 -21.60
CA LYS A 27 21.40 -11.15 -20.86
C LYS A 27 21.07 -10.83 -19.39
N HIS A 28 21.93 -10.03 -18.72
CA HIS A 28 21.66 -9.60 -17.35
C HIS A 28 20.44 -8.68 -17.26
N TYR A 29 20.28 -7.76 -18.21
CA TYR A 29 19.09 -6.90 -18.25
C TYR A 29 17.82 -7.69 -18.57
N GLU A 30 17.87 -8.65 -19.46
CA GLU A 30 16.73 -9.54 -19.76
C GLU A 30 16.34 -10.36 -18.53
N TYR A 31 17.31 -10.93 -17.82
CA TYR A 31 17.06 -11.63 -16.54
C TYR A 31 16.42 -10.72 -15.50
N LEU A 32 16.94 -9.49 -15.29
CA LEU A 32 16.34 -8.53 -14.38
C LEU A 32 14.93 -8.15 -14.81
N LYS A 33 14.72 -7.87 -16.08
CA LYS A 33 13.40 -7.58 -16.65
C LYS A 33 12.40 -8.71 -16.36
N ASP A 34 12.81 -9.96 -16.53
CA ASP A 34 11.97 -11.11 -16.22
C ASP A 34 11.69 -11.23 -14.72
N CYS A 35 12.68 -10.97 -13.86
CA CYS A 35 12.48 -10.95 -12.41
C CYS A 35 11.44 -9.91 -11.96
N PHE A 36 11.36 -8.76 -12.64
CA PHE A 36 10.41 -7.69 -12.33
C PHE A 36 9.12 -7.74 -13.17
N SER A 37 9.01 -8.69 -14.12
CA SER A 37 7.82 -8.82 -14.95
C SER A 37 6.66 -9.46 -14.19
N ASN A 38 5.43 -9.08 -14.56
CA ASN A 38 4.21 -9.69 -13.99
C ASN A 38 3.99 -11.15 -14.46
N LYS A 39 4.77 -11.63 -15.42
CA LYS A 39 4.57 -12.94 -16.08
C LYS A 39 5.34 -14.10 -15.43
N SER A 40 6.30 -13.79 -14.57
CA SER A 40 7.15 -14.82 -13.96
C SER A 40 6.93 -14.91 -12.46
N ASN A 41 7.35 -16.04 -11.88
CA ASN A 41 7.49 -16.22 -10.41
C ASN A 41 8.62 -15.33 -9.82
N GLY A 42 8.78 -14.12 -10.36
CA GLY A 42 9.88 -13.22 -10.08
C GLY A 42 9.79 -12.53 -8.73
N PHE A 43 10.65 -11.53 -8.56
CA PHE A 43 10.85 -10.78 -7.33
C PHE A 43 9.56 -10.23 -6.72
N LYS A 44 8.61 -9.74 -7.56
CA LYS A 44 7.30 -9.26 -7.10
C LYS A 44 6.53 -10.35 -6.35
N LYS A 45 6.44 -11.56 -6.91
CA LYS A 45 5.70 -12.68 -6.29
C LYS A 45 6.41 -13.19 -5.04
N TYR A 46 7.74 -13.22 -5.04
CA TYR A 46 8.54 -13.54 -3.86
C TYR A 46 8.31 -12.49 -2.75
N PHE A 47 8.36 -11.21 -3.10
CA PHE A 47 8.17 -10.13 -2.15
C PHE A 47 6.75 -10.13 -1.55
N ILE A 48 5.71 -10.22 -2.39
CA ILE A 48 4.32 -10.34 -1.94
C ILE A 48 4.16 -11.59 -1.07
N GLY A 49 4.73 -12.75 -1.49
CA GLY A 49 4.64 -13.99 -0.74
C GLY A 49 5.19 -13.92 0.68
N ASN A 50 6.22 -13.09 0.91
CA ASN A 50 6.78 -12.85 2.24
C ASN A 50 5.95 -11.87 3.07
N MET A 51 5.24 -10.94 2.42
CA MET A 51 4.43 -9.93 3.10
C MET A 51 3.01 -10.41 3.41
N ILE A 52 2.46 -11.32 2.59
CA ILE A 52 1.05 -11.67 2.62
C ILE A 52 0.61 -12.27 3.96
N GLY A 53 1.48 -13.05 4.60
CA GLY A 53 1.20 -13.63 5.92
C GLY A 53 0.98 -12.55 6.97
N LEU A 54 1.89 -11.59 7.08
CA LEU A 54 1.76 -10.45 7.99
C LEU A 54 0.57 -9.58 7.63
N PHE A 55 0.32 -9.37 6.34
CA PHE A 55 -0.81 -8.60 5.85
C PHE A 55 -2.15 -9.21 6.29
N ASN A 56 -2.33 -10.51 6.07
CA ASN A 56 -3.53 -11.24 6.49
C ASN A 56 -3.70 -11.22 8.01
N GLU A 57 -2.61 -11.39 8.76
CA GLU A 57 -2.64 -11.27 10.22
C GLU A 57 -3.14 -9.89 10.64
N LYS A 58 -2.59 -8.83 10.07
CA LYS A 58 -2.95 -7.45 10.40
C LYS A 58 -4.40 -7.12 10.02
N ILE A 59 -4.88 -7.55 8.84
CA ILE A 59 -6.28 -7.36 8.46
C ILE A 59 -7.20 -7.97 9.52
N ASN A 60 -6.95 -9.23 9.89
CA ASN A 60 -7.79 -9.95 10.84
C ASN A 60 -7.63 -9.44 12.30
N GLN A 61 -6.58 -8.65 12.61
CA GLN A 61 -6.47 -7.89 13.85
C GLN A 61 -7.36 -6.63 13.84
N TYR A 62 -7.55 -5.97 12.69
CA TYR A 62 -8.33 -4.74 12.59
C TYR A 62 -9.83 -4.98 12.37
N LEU A 63 -10.23 -6.06 11.69
CA LEU A 63 -11.64 -6.35 11.40
C LEU A 63 -12.54 -6.34 12.63
N PRO A 64 -12.17 -6.91 13.80
CA PRO A 64 -13.04 -6.90 14.99
C PRO A 64 -13.35 -5.51 15.56
N PHE A 65 -12.59 -4.46 15.19
CA PHE A 65 -12.92 -3.09 15.56
C PHE A 65 -14.12 -2.54 14.77
N PHE A 66 -14.31 -3.06 13.55
CA PHE A 66 -15.28 -2.56 12.60
C PHE A 66 -16.53 -3.43 12.46
N PHE A 67 -16.43 -4.70 12.81
CA PHE A 67 -17.50 -5.68 12.66
C PHE A 67 -17.85 -6.33 13.99
N SER A 68 -19.15 -6.49 14.23
CA SER A 68 -19.69 -7.33 15.31
C SER A 68 -19.76 -8.79 14.92
N GLU A 69 -19.93 -9.06 13.62
CA GLU A 69 -19.90 -10.38 13.01
C GLU A 69 -18.46 -10.91 12.97
N ASN A 70 -18.30 -12.22 12.94
CA ASN A 70 -16.99 -12.84 12.78
C ASN A 70 -16.58 -12.79 11.30
N VAL A 71 -15.93 -11.69 10.92
CA VAL A 71 -15.44 -11.48 9.55
C VAL A 71 -13.96 -11.82 9.48
N LYS A 72 -13.61 -12.63 8.48
CA LYS A 72 -12.23 -12.98 8.14
C LYS A 72 -11.96 -12.67 6.68
N ILE A 73 -10.85 -12.00 6.41
CA ILE A 73 -10.40 -11.67 5.06
C ILE A 73 -8.98 -12.18 4.90
N GLU A 74 -8.75 -12.96 3.87
CA GLU A 74 -7.43 -13.47 3.52
C GLU A 74 -7.15 -13.24 2.04
N PHE A 75 -5.92 -12.85 1.74
CA PHE A 75 -5.40 -12.74 0.37
C PHE A 75 -4.39 -13.84 0.12
N ASP A 76 -4.42 -14.41 -1.07
CA ASP A 76 -3.39 -15.32 -1.55
C ASP A 76 -2.17 -14.57 -2.16
N LYS A 77 -1.16 -15.31 -2.63
CA LYS A 77 0.04 -14.73 -3.26
C LYS A 77 -0.21 -14.02 -4.59
N ASP A 78 -1.36 -14.25 -5.19
CA ASP A 78 -1.81 -13.60 -6.42
C ASP A 78 -2.79 -12.45 -6.12
N LEU A 79 -2.99 -12.14 -4.82
CA LEU A 79 -3.88 -11.10 -4.26
C LEU A 79 -5.36 -11.37 -4.55
N ASN A 80 -5.76 -12.63 -4.72
CA ASN A 80 -7.17 -12.99 -4.72
C ASN A 80 -7.67 -13.02 -3.28
N GLU A 81 -8.82 -12.38 -3.03
CA GLU A 81 -9.44 -12.36 -1.71
C GLU A 81 -10.31 -13.59 -1.46
N THR A 82 -10.28 -14.05 -0.23
CA THR A 82 -11.26 -14.98 0.34
C THR A 82 -11.87 -14.32 1.57
N ILE A 83 -13.19 -14.22 1.61
CA ILE A 83 -13.92 -13.59 2.71
C ILE A 83 -14.85 -14.61 3.33
N GLU A 84 -14.82 -14.68 4.65
CA GLU A 84 -15.70 -15.48 5.45
C GLU A 84 -16.41 -14.58 6.48
N MET A 85 -17.73 -14.75 6.62
CA MET A 85 -18.54 -14.07 7.61
C MET A 85 -19.41 -15.12 8.33
N ASP A 86 -19.23 -15.22 9.65
CA ASP A 86 -19.92 -16.20 10.49
C ASP A 86 -19.83 -17.65 9.98
N GLY A 87 -18.67 -18.01 9.40
CA GLY A 87 -18.41 -19.35 8.86
C GLY A 87 -18.87 -19.56 7.41
N PHE A 88 -19.48 -18.55 6.76
CA PHE A 88 -19.93 -18.64 5.38
C PHE A 88 -18.99 -17.85 4.45
N LYS A 89 -18.57 -18.50 3.36
CA LYS A 89 -17.81 -17.79 2.31
C LYS A 89 -18.72 -16.84 1.54
N ILE A 90 -18.31 -15.60 1.45
CA ILE A 90 -19.02 -14.55 0.72
C ILE A 90 -18.08 -13.83 -0.25
N GLY A 91 -18.63 -13.10 -1.21
CA GLY A 91 -17.86 -12.21 -2.08
C GLY A 91 -17.84 -10.78 -1.53
N PHE A 92 -16.83 -10.00 -1.85
CA PHE A 92 -16.73 -8.58 -1.46
C PHE A 92 -17.96 -7.75 -1.87
N LYS A 93 -18.60 -8.13 -2.98
CA LYS A 93 -19.85 -7.50 -3.47
C LYS A 93 -21.06 -7.75 -2.57
N SER A 94 -21.02 -8.77 -1.71
CA SER A 94 -22.12 -9.08 -0.76
C SER A 94 -22.12 -8.13 0.43
N PHE A 95 -21.04 -7.41 0.70
CA PHE A 95 -21.01 -6.38 1.73
C PHE A 95 -21.92 -5.21 1.36
N SER A 96 -22.65 -4.69 2.34
CA SER A 96 -23.27 -3.38 2.25
C SER A 96 -22.21 -2.29 2.02
N GLN A 97 -22.63 -1.11 1.60
CA GLN A 97 -21.69 0.00 1.38
C GLN A 97 -20.88 0.33 2.65
N GLY A 98 -21.53 0.40 3.81
CA GLY A 98 -20.84 0.66 5.09
C GLY A 98 -19.91 -0.47 5.51
N GLN A 99 -20.30 -1.73 5.34
CA GLN A 99 -19.42 -2.88 5.61
C GLN A 99 -18.21 -2.89 4.69
N ARG A 100 -18.39 -2.54 3.42
CA ARG A 100 -17.28 -2.44 2.45
C ARG A 100 -16.27 -1.39 2.88
N GLN A 101 -16.73 -0.20 3.27
CA GLN A 101 -15.85 0.86 3.75
C GLN A 101 -15.08 0.46 5.02
N ARG A 102 -15.73 -0.21 5.96
CA ARG A 102 -15.09 -0.73 7.17
C ARG A 102 -14.01 -1.77 6.84
N ALA A 103 -14.26 -2.67 5.89
CA ALA A 103 -13.27 -3.63 5.41
C ALA A 103 -12.09 -2.93 4.71
N GLU A 104 -12.37 -1.93 3.86
CA GLU A 104 -11.34 -1.11 3.18
C GLU A 104 -10.44 -0.37 4.18
N LEU A 105 -11.00 0.13 5.28
CA LEU A 105 -10.20 0.73 6.36
C LEU A 105 -9.30 -0.28 7.06
N ALA A 106 -9.82 -1.46 7.41
CA ALA A 106 -9.02 -2.52 8.01
C ALA A 106 -7.86 -2.92 7.10
N ILE A 107 -8.11 -3.05 5.79
CA ILE A 107 -7.10 -3.32 4.77
C ILE A 107 -6.06 -2.18 4.71
N SER A 108 -6.51 -0.91 4.71
CA SER A 108 -5.63 0.26 4.61
C SER A 108 -4.70 0.39 5.83
N PHE A 109 -5.21 0.21 7.04
CA PHE A 109 -4.38 0.21 8.25
C PHE A 109 -3.39 -0.96 8.27
N SER A 110 -3.81 -2.11 7.77
CA SER A 110 -2.92 -3.28 7.65
C SER A 110 -1.78 -3.05 6.67
N LEU A 111 -2.06 -2.43 5.53
CA LEU A 111 -1.02 -2.03 4.56
C LEU A 111 -0.04 -1.03 5.17
N PHE A 112 -0.54 -0.06 5.95
CA PHE A 112 0.30 0.89 6.65
C PHE A 112 1.25 0.20 7.63
N ASP A 113 0.76 -0.74 8.46
CA ASP A 113 1.58 -1.50 9.40
C ASP A 113 2.61 -2.37 8.69
N VAL A 114 2.21 -3.08 7.63
CA VAL A 114 3.11 -3.89 6.82
C VAL A 114 4.19 -3.04 6.18
N ALA A 115 3.82 -1.88 5.61
CA ALA A 115 4.78 -0.95 5.01
C ALA A 115 5.82 -0.46 6.05
N ARG A 116 5.38 -0.11 7.26
CA ARG A 116 6.30 0.28 8.35
C ARG A 116 7.25 -0.85 8.73
N ALA A 117 6.74 -2.09 8.86
CA ALA A 117 7.52 -3.23 9.25
C ALA A 117 8.61 -3.60 8.22
N PHE A 118 8.26 -3.59 6.92
CA PHE A 118 9.18 -4.02 5.87
C PHE A 118 10.16 -2.94 5.44
N PHE A 119 9.74 -1.69 5.36
CA PHE A 119 10.60 -0.62 4.86
C PHE A 119 11.39 0.08 5.97
N LYS A 120 11.29 -0.39 7.24
CA LYS A 120 11.91 0.27 8.41
C LYS A 120 11.73 1.79 8.35
N ASN A 121 10.54 2.19 7.94
CA ASN A 121 10.28 3.58 7.62
C ASN A 121 9.95 4.32 8.91
N ASP A 122 10.88 5.17 9.36
CA ASP A 122 10.70 6.08 10.51
C ASP A 122 9.75 7.25 10.19
N ASN A 123 8.91 7.13 9.16
CA ASN A 123 7.90 8.14 8.86
C ASN A 123 6.98 8.32 10.06
N LYS A 124 7.10 9.49 10.66
CA LYS A 124 6.30 9.91 11.82
C LYS A 124 5.06 10.71 11.39
N LEU A 125 4.60 10.53 10.16
CA LEU A 125 3.47 11.24 9.58
C LEU A 125 2.54 10.26 8.86
N LEU A 126 1.26 10.33 9.20
CA LEU A 126 0.15 9.65 8.53
C LEU A 126 -0.88 10.69 8.12
N ILE A 127 -1.24 10.72 6.85
CA ILE A 127 -2.30 11.60 6.34
C ILE A 127 -3.43 10.71 5.86
N LEU A 128 -4.62 10.95 6.41
CA LEU A 128 -5.87 10.26 6.07
C LEU A 128 -6.78 11.26 5.36
N ASP A 129 -7.02 11.04 4.08
CA ASP A 129 -7.82 11.94 3.26
C ASP A 129 -9.17 11.30 2.93
N GLU A 130 -10.26 11.87 3.51
CA GLU A 130 -11.66 11.43 3.34
C GLU A 130 -11.91 9.93 3.60
N LEU A 131 -11.09 9.24 4.41
CA LEU A 131 -11.26 7.82 4.71
C LEU A 131 -12.48 7.52 5.58
N ASP A 132 -13.03 8.51 6.23
CA ASP A 132 -14.24 8.44 7.07
C ASP A 132 -15.55 8.58 6.27
N LYS A 133 -15.46 8.82 4.97
CA LYS A 133 -16.62 9.01 4.09
C LYS A 133 -17.53 7.80 4.09
N GLY A 134 -18.79 7.99 4.53
CA GLY A 134 -19.81 6.93 4.59
C GLY A 134 -19.70 6.01 5.81
N LEU A 135 -18.83 6.31 6.76
CA LEU A 135 -18.86 5.68 8.08
C LEU A 135 -19.99 6.30 8.91
N ASP A 136 -20.66 5.44 9.65
CA ASP A 136 -21.56 5.87 10.73
C ASP A 136 -20.75 6.17 12.01
N LYS A 137 -21.47 6.61 13.05
CA LYS A 137 -20.84 6.95 14.35
C LYS A 137 -19.99 5.81 14.91
N SER A 138 -20.45 4.56 14.78
CA SER A 138 -19.70 3.40 15.29
C SER A 138 -18.41 3.14 14.49
N GLY A 139 -18.47 3.32 13.16
CA GLY A 139 -17.29 3.22 12.29
C GLY A 139 -16.26 4.31 12.56
N ILE A 140 -16.70 5.55 12.83
CA ILE A 140 -15.81 6.66 13.23
C ILE A 140 -15.12 6.34 14.55
N GLN A 141 -15.87 5.89 15.57
CA GLN A 141 -15.30 5.52 16.86
C GLN A 141 -14.28 4.37 16.72
N ALA A 142 -14.58 3.36 15.93
CA ALA A 142 -13.67 2.25 15.64
C ALA A 142 -12.37 2.77 15.00
N MET A 143 -12.47 3.61 13.97
CA MET A 143 -11.33 4.25 13.31
C MET A 143 -10.48 5.03 14.33
N MET A 144 -11.10 5.89 15.13
CA MET A 144 -10.39 6.71 16.13
C MET A 144 -9.72 5.86 17.22
N ASN A 145 -10.34 4.76 17.65
CA ASN A 145 -9.74 3.83 18.60
C ASN A 145 -8.45 3.20 18.04
N ILE A 146 -8.47 2.81 16.78
CA ILE A 146 -7.27 2.27 16.08
C ILE A 146 -6.18 3.36 16.02
N LEU A 147 -6.53 4.57 15.59
CA LEU A 147 -5.58 5.68 15.45
C LEU A 147 -4.95 6.08 16.79
N ARG A 148 -5.73 6.07 17.88
CA ARG A 148 -5.22 6.30 19.25
C ARG A 148 -4.28 5.19 19.74
N GLY A 149 -4.40 3.99 19.17
CA GLY A 149 -3.52 2.85 19.44
C GLY A 149 -2.17 2.91 18.73
N PHE A 150 -2.01 3.80 17.76
CA PHE A 150 -0.74 3.95 17.06
C PHE A 150 0.33 4.61 17.94
N ASP A 151 1.59 4.47 17.53
CA ASP A 151 2.75 5.05 18.21
C ASP A 151 2.53 6.56 18.45
N LYS A 152 2.73 7.02 19.70
CA LYS A 152 2.60 8.43 20.10
C LYS A 152 3.53 9.39 19.33
N GLN A 153 4.59 8.87 18.71
CA GLN A 153 5.48 9.67 17.88
C GLN A 153 4.92 9.90 16.47
N LEU A 154 3.88 9.14 16.08
CA LEU A 154 3.22 9.28 14.78
C LEU A 154 2.28 10.48 14.83
N LYS A 155 2.54 11.47 13.99
CA LYS A 155 1.63 12.60 13.78
C LYS A 155 0.58 12.18 12.73
N ILE A 156 -0.69 12.33 13.10
CA ILE A 156 -1.81 11.92 12.25
C ILE A 156 -2.58 13.17 11.84
N PHE A 157 -2.73 13.37 10.54
CA PHE A 157 -3.60 14.40 9.96
C PHE A 157 -4.79 13.73 9.31
N ILE A 158 -5.99 14.17 9.65
CA ILE A 158 -7.24 13.69 9.06
C ILE A 158 -7.88 14.85 8.31
N VAL A 159 -8.04 14.68 6.99
CA VAL A 159 -8.81 15.59 6.15
C VAL A 159 -10.20 15.01 6.01
N SER A 160 -11.21 15.72 6.47
CA SER A 160 -12.59 15.25 6.49
C SER A 160 -13.61 16.40 6.42
N HIS A 161 -14.78 16.08 5.91
CA HIS A 161 -15.98 16.92 5.96
C HIS A 161 -17.05 16.33 6.90
N ASN A 162 -16.73 15.27 7.64
CA ASN A 162 -17.69 14.57 8.50
C ASN A 162 -17.80 15.24 9.87
N PRO A 163 -18.96 15.80 10.23
CA PRO A 163 -19.14 16.47 11.51
C PRO A 163 -18.97 15.53 12.72
N LEU A 164 -19.13 14.22 12.53
CA LEU A 164 -18.94 13.24 13.61
C LEU A 164 -17.49 13.17 14.12
N LEU A 165 -16.52 13.63 13.29
CA LEU A 165 -15.12 13.72 13.72
C LEU A 165 -14.83 14.96 14.57
N GLU A 166 -15.67 15.98 14.53
CA GLU A 166 -15.42 17.23 15.27
C GLU A 166 -15.31 17.00 16.80
N ASP A 167 -16.04 16.04 17.34
CA ASP A 167 -16.04 15.74 18.77
C ASP A 167 -14.92 14.76 19.17
N GLU A 168 -14.25 14.14 18.19
CA GLU A 168 -13.26 13.11 18.44
C GLU A 168 -11.81 13.62 18.34
N ILE A 169 -11.61 14.87 17.89
CA ILE A 169 -10.29 15.45 17.59
C ILE A 169 -10.09 16.74 18.41
N ASP A 170 -8.95 16.83 19.11
CA ASP A 170 -8.62 17.95 19.97
C ASP A 170 -8.11 19.18 19.19
N GLU A 171 -7.23 18.99 18.22
CA GLU A 171 -6.64 20.06 17.42
C GLU A 171 -7.27 20.11 16.02
N LYS A 172 -7.79 21.28 15.64
CA LYS A 172 -8.52 21.45 14.39
C LYS A 172 -7.97 22.62 13.56
N ILE A 173 -7.75 22.33 12.28
CA ILE A 173 -7.46 23.35 11.27
C ILE A 173 -8.69 23.50 10.39
N LYS A 174 -9.44 24.60 10.52
CA LYS A 174 -10.62 24.86 9.71
C LYS A 174 -10.25 25.69 8.49
N ILE A 175 -10.63 25.20 7.31
CA ILE A 175 -10.47 25.93 6.05
C ILE A 175 -11.83 26.39 5.60
N GLU A 176 -12.02 27.71 5.52
CA GLU A 176 -13.28 28.32 5.05
C GLU A 176 -13.03 29.18 3.82
N ARG A 177 -14.01 29.24 2.92
CA ARG A 177 -14.00 30.21 1.81
C ARG A 177 -14.61 31.52 2.28
N ASP A 178 -13.94 32.62 1.96
CA ASP A 178 -14.51 33.96 2.18
C ASP A 178 -15.50 34.34 1.04
N ILE A 179 -16.13 35.48 1.18
CA ILE A 179 -17.13 36.02 0.22
C ILE A 179 -16.53 36.27 -1.17
N ASN A 180 -15.20 36.39 -1.27
CA ASN A 180 -14.48 36.60 -2.52
C ASN A 180 -13.95 35.26 -3.11
N GLY A 181 -14.28 34.11 -2.47
CA GLY A 181 -13.86 32.79 -2.91
C GLY A 181 -12.45 32.38 -2.49
N PHE A 182 -11.75 33.19 -1.69
CA PHE A 182 -10.43 32.85 -1.15
C PHE A 182 -10.53 31.94 0.08
N SER A 183 -9.63 30.97 0.16
CA SER A 183 -9.54 30.08 1.32
C SER A 183 -8.84 30.78 2.48
N LYS A 184 -9.43 30.73 3.67
CA LYS A 184 -8.84 31.22 4.94
C LYS A 184 -8.69 30.08 5.92
N ILE A 185 -7.56 30.06 6.63
CA ILE A 185 -7.25 29.07 7.65
C ILE A 185 -7.59 29.66 9.02
N LYS A 186 -8.36 28.91 9.81
CA LYS A 186 -8.60 29.16 11.24
C LYS A 186 -8.06 27.98 12.04
N VAL A 187 -7.08 28.25 12.89
CA VAL A 187 -6.56 27.26 13.87
C VAL A 187 -7.34 27.48 15.15
N LYS A 188 -7.94 26.43 15.70
CA LYS A 188 -8.56 26.40 17.01
C LYS A 188 -7.79 25.50 17.93
#